data_a1c34c01b11737b82a27e855e7ac0c15
#
_entry.id   a1c34c01b11737b82a27e855e7ac0c15
#
_cell.length_a   1.000
_cell.length_b   1.000
_cell.length_c   1.000
_cell.angle_alpha   90.00
_cell.angle_beta   90.00
_cell.angle_gamma   90.00
#
_symmetry.space_group_name_H-M   'P 1'
#
loop_
_entity.id
_entity.type
_entity.pdbx_description
1 polymer ?
#
loop_
_entity_poly.entity_id
_entity_poly.type
_entity_poly.pdbx_seq_one_letter_code
_entity_poly.pdbx_strand_id
1 'polypeptide(L)'
;MTLESLDIQQQKLKELQNIFPEVFEDGKVNMEKLQTALGESVDDSTEHYNFSWNGKRECYQTIRAKSNATLKVDEDKSIPDGENIFIEGDNLEVLKLLQNSYHKKVKMIYIDPPYNKDKDFVYSDTWGDSIQNYLIQTDQLTDEGYTMSKTNSTGRRHTNWLNMIYPRLWLSRNLLKDDGVIFVSIDDDEVHNLRKIMDEIYGEENFVAQFVWTGKSGSEDDSHIRNNKEYILMRN
;
A
#
# COMPACT_ATOMS: atom_id res chain seq x y z
N MET A 1 10.20 -20.39 18.84
CA MET A 1 10.03 -19.19 18.02
C MET A 1 8.66 -19.28 17.37
N THR A 2 7.76 -18.35 17.65
CA THR A 2 6.46 -18.29 16.98
C THR A 2 6.69 -17.91 15.52
N LEU A 3 6.15 -18.73 14.62
CA LEU A 3 6.24 -18.55 13.15
C LEU A 3 5.29 -17.45 12.62
N GLU A 4 4.64 -16.72 13.52
CA GLU A 4 3.70 -15.67 13.15
C GLU A 4 4.42 -14.35 12.80
N SER A 5 3.89 -13.60 11.85
CA SER A 5 4.35 -12.24 11.53
C SER A 5 4.19 -11.30 12.72
N LEU A 6 4.95 -10.20 12.72
CA LEU A 6 4.90 -9.18 13.77
C LEU A 6 3.46 -8.63 13.92
N ASP A 7 2.96 -8.57 15.15
CA ASP A 7 1.73 -7.86 15.49
C ASP A 7 2.04 -6.36 15.62
N ILE A 8 1.94 -5.65 14.51
CA ILE A 8 2.23 -4.21 14.41
C ILE A 8 1.33 -3.40 15.37
N GLN A 9 0.08 -3.84 15.56
CA GLN A 9 -0.83 -3.15 16.47
C GLN A 9 -0.38 -3.27 17.92
N GLN A 10 -0.02 -4.46 18.35
CA GLN A 10 0.49 -4.68 19.70
C GLN A 10 1.82 -3.93 19.94
N GLN A 11 2.69 -3.90 18.94
CA GLN A 11 3.93 -3.14 19.04
C GLN A 11 3.66 -1.65 19.25
N LYS A 12 2.82 -1.04 18.43
CA LYS A 12 2.44 0.38 18.57
C LYS A 12 1.74 0.69 19.89
N LEU A 13 0.89 -0.21 20.37
CA LEU A 13 0.27 -0.06 21.69
C LEU A 13 1.30 -0.09 22.82
N LYS A 14 2.31 -0.95 22.73
CA LYS A 14 3.43 -0.98 23.70
C LYS A 14 4.27 0.30 23.62
N GLU A 15 4.56 0.78 22.43
CA GLU A 15 5.27 2.06 22.25
C GLU A 15 4.48 3.20 22.87
N LEU A 16 3.17 3.29 22.60
CA LEU A 16 2.29 4.28 23.21
C LEU A 16 2.24 4.14 24.73
N GLN A 17 2.19 2.92 25.26
CA GLN A 17 2.20 2.66 26.71
C GLN A 17 3.52 3.07 27.36
N ASN A 18 4.64 2.94 26.65
CA ASN A 18 5.93 3.39 27.16
C ASN A 18 6.03 4.94 27.21
N ILE A 19 5.37 5.64 26.27
CA ILE A 19 5.38 7.10 26.20
C ILE A 19 4.37 7.71 27.18
N PHE A 20 3.16 7.14 27.24
CA PHE A 20 2.03 7.61 28.02
C PHE A 20 1.42 6.46 28.86
N PRO A 21 2.12 5.94 29.88
CA PRO A 21 1.59 4.84 30.70
C PRO A 21 0.27 5.19 31.42
N GLU A 22 0.07 6.46 31.77
CA GLU A 22 -1.08 6.98 32.50
C GLU A 22 -2.40 6.96 31.69
N VAL A 23 -2.31 6.85 30.35
CA VAL A 23 -3.50 6.82 29.49
C VAL A 23 -4.10 5.43 29.37
N PHE A 24 -3.48 4.41 29.98
CA PHE A 24 -3.96 3.02 29.93
C PHE A 24 -4.76 2.68 31.19
N GLU A 25 -5.93 2.07 31.00
CA GLU A 25 -6.77 1.48 32.03
C GLU A 25 -7.14 0.05 31.62
N ASP A 26 -6.90 -0.92 32.48
CA ASP A 26 -7.17 -2.35 32.20
C ASP A 26 -6.62 -2.84 30.84
N GLY A 27 -5.44 -2.32 30.46
CA GLY A 27 -4.78 -2.67 29.19
C GLY A 27 -5.37 -2.00 27.95
N LYS A 28 -6.29 -1.05 28.11
CA LYS A 28 -6.91 -0.28 27.02
C LYS A 28 -6.58 1.19 27.13
N VAL A 29 -6.50 1.87 25.98
CA VAL A 29 -6.29 3.31 25.93
C VAL A 29 -7.57 4.04 26.32
N ASN A 30 -7.48 4.88 27.35
CA ASN A 30 -8.53 5.83 27.71
C ASN A 30 -8.34 7.11 26.90
N MET A 31 -9.31 7.40 26.00
CA MET A 31 -9.22 8.53 25.08
C MET A 31 -9.26 9.89 25.78
N GLU A 32 -10.03 10.03 26.88
CA GLU A 32 -10.10 11.29 27.64
C GLU A 32 -8.75 11.61 28.30
N LYS A 33 -8.10 10.57 28.87
CA LYS A 33 -6.77 10.73 29.45
C LYS A 33 -5.73 11.03 28.38
N LEU A 34 -5.81 10.41 27.21
CA LEU A 34 -4.93 10.67 26.09
C LEU A 34 -5.10 12.12 25.60
N GLN A 35 -6.31 12.59 25.42
CA GLN A 35 -6.59 14.00 25.09
C GLN A 35 -6.03 14.95 26.15
N THR A 36 -6.22 14.62 27.42
CA THR A 36 -5.66 15.45 28.52
C THR A 36 -4.14 15.48 28.49
N ALA A 37 -3.49 14.36 28.22
CA ALA A 37 -2.02 14.26 28.15
C ALA A 37 -1.43 15.03 26.95
N LEU A 38 -2.14 15.07 25.81
CA LEU A 38 -1.74 15.78 24.60
C LEU A 38 -2.11 17.28 24.63
N GLY A 39 -3.08 17.66 25.48
CA GLY A 39 -3.48 19.06 25.64
C GLY A 39 -4.04 19.66 24.35
N GLU A 40 -3.57 20.89 24.03
CA GLU A 40 -3.99 21.64 22.84
C GLU A 40 -3.49 21.03 21.51
N SER A 41 -2.66 19.98 21.57
CA SER A 41 -2.19 19.25 20.38
C SER A 41 -3.23 18.29 19.79
N VAL A 42 -4.42 18.21 20.41
CA VAL A 42 -5.54 17.40 19.90
C VAL A 42 -6.44 18.28 19.06
N ASP A 43 -6.59 17.90 17.78
CA ASP A 43 -7.57 18.53 16.91
C ASP A 43 -8.94 17.86 17.12
N ASP A 44 -9.90 18.60 17.68
CA ASP A 44 -11.28 18.20 17.93
C ASP A 44 -12.27 18.81 16.94
N SER A 45 -11.78 19.47 15.88
CA SER A 45 -12.60 20.03 14.84
C SER A 45 -13.40 18.92 14.11
N THR A 46 -14.59 19.28 13.63
CA THR A 46 -15.47 18.33 12.93
C THR A 46 -15.16 18.25 11.42
N GLU A 47 -14.42 19.20 10.90
CA GLU A 47 -14.07 19.31 9.48
C GLU A 47 -12.56 19.15 9.28
N HIS A 48 -12.16 18.04 8.68
CA HIS A 48 -10.75 17.75 8.37
C HIS A 48 -10.58 17.45 6.89
N TYR A 49 -9.46 17.85 6.32
CA TYR A 49 -9.04 17.34 5.03
C TYR A 49 -8.79 15.83 5.17
N ASN A 50 -9.60 15.04 4.49
CA ASN A 50 -9.50 13.59 4.53
C ASN A 50 -9.67 12.99 3.12
N PHE A 51 -8.77 12.13 2.72
CA PHE A 51 -8.90 11.34 1.52
C PHE A 51 -9.51 9.98 1.88
N SER A 52 -10.74 9.74 1.42
CA SER A 52 -11.50 8.54 1.75
C SER A 52 -12.11 7.90 0.51
N TRP A 53 -12.20 6.57 0.53
CA TRP A 53 -12.84 5.76 -0.52
C TRP A 53 -13.50 4.53 0.10
N ASN A 54 -14.32 3.83 -0.70
CA ASN A 54 -14.94 2.58 -0.24
C ASN A 54 -13.87 1.47 -0.11
N GLY A 55 -13.79 0.82 1.05
CA GLY A 55 -12.79 -0.22 1.34
C GLY A 55 -11.55 0.28 2.08
N LYS A 56 -11.38 1.58 2.33
CA LYS A 56 -10.23 2.08 3.11
C LYS A 56 -10.14 1.44 4.50
N ARG A 57 -11.30 1.19 5.14
CA ARG A 57 -11.36 0.52 6.45
C ARG A 57 -10.89 -0.92 6.38
N GLU A 58 -11.22 -1.63 5.32
CA GLU A 58 -10.78 -3.00 5.05
C GLU A 58 -9.26 -3.04 4.81
N CYS A 59 -8.68 -2.02 4.19
CA CYS A 59 -7.21 -1.91 4.06
C CYS A 59 -6.52 -1.95 5.42
N TYR A 60 -7.04 -1.25 6.43
CA TYR A 60 -6.47 -1.32 7.79
C TYR A 60 -6.63 -2.70 8.43
N GLN A 61 -7.72 -3.41 8.16
CA GLN A 61 -7.91 -4.79 8.63
C GLN A 61 -6.88 -5.72 7.97
N THR A 62 -6.70 -5.58 6.65
CA THR A 62 -5.71 -6.33 5.86
C THR A 62 -4.28 -6.11 6.36
N ILE A 63 -3.90 -4.87 6.66
CA ILE A 63 -2.59 -4.51 7.22
C ILE A 63 -2.37 -5.18 8.58
N ARG A 64 -3.40 -5.23 9.42
CA ARG A 64 -3.33 -5.81 10.77
C ARG A 64 -3.39 -7.33 10.80
N ALA A 65 -3.96 -7.94 9.75
CA ALA A 65 -4.06 -9.39 9.65
C ALA A 65 -2.67 -10.02 9.61
N LYS A 66 -2.40 -10.94 10.55
CA LYS A 66 -1.14 -11.66 10.61
C LYS A 66 -1.04 -12.65 9.45
N SER A 67 0.15 -12.81 8.92
CA SER A 67 0.47 -13.90 8.01
C SER A 67 0.91 -15.13 8.79
N ASN A 68 0.35 -16.27 8.43
CA ASN A 68 0.80 -17.59 8.90
C ASN A 68 1.74 -18.27 7.89
N ALA A 69 2.09 -17.58 6.80
CA ALA A 69 3.03 -18.07 5.81
C ALA A 69 4.47 -18.07 6.36
N THR A 70 5.36 -18.76 5.69
CA THR A 70 6.78 -18.82 6.01
C THR A 70 7.59 -18.78 4.74
N LEU A 71 8.75 -18.13 4.79
CA LEU A 71 9.70 -18.14 3.69
C LEU A 71 10.46 -19.48 3.72
N LYS A 72 10.54 -20.12 2.55
CA LYS A 72 11.29 -21.36 2.34
C LYS A 72 12.36 -21.10 1.29
N VAL A 73 13.58 -21.59 1.54
CA VAL A 73 14.65 -21.54 0.55
C VAL A 73 14.31 -22.49 -0.60
N ASP A 74 14.39 -21.99 -1.82
CA ASP A 74 14.35 -22.80 -3.04
C ASP A 74 15.80 -23.17 -3.39
N GLU A 75 16.22 -24.36 -2.99
CA GLU A 75 17.61 -24.82 -3.17
C GLU A 75 17.99 -24.98 -4.63
N ASP A 76 17.01 -25.31 -5.51
CA ASP A 76 17.25 -25.52 -6.92
C ASP A 76 17.51 -24.20 -7.68
N LYS A 77 16.98 -23.10 -7.17
CA LYS A 77 17.13 -21.75 -7.77
C LYS A 77 18.15 -20.88 -7.03
N SER A 78 18.63 -21.31 -5.87
CA SER A 78 19.54 -20.52 -5.04
C SER A 78 20.97 -20.71 -5.48
N ILE A 79 21.73 -19.60 -5.53
CA ILE A 79 23.18 -19.59 -5.77
C ILE A 79 23.86 -19.62 -4.40
N PRO A 80 24.75 -20.60 -4.12
CA PRO A 80 25.54 -20.61 -2.89
C PRO A 80 26.31 -19.29 -2.73
N ASP A 81 26.32 -18.76 -1.50
CA ASP A 81 26.99 -17.50 -1.16
C ASP A 81 26.47 -16.23 -1.88
N GLY A 82 25.27 -16.32 -2.47
CA GLY A 82 24.60 -15.15 -3.06
C GLY A 82 24.17 -14.14 -2.00
N GLU A 83 24.52 -12.86 -2.16
CA GLU A 83 24.13 -11.78 -1.22
C GLU A 83 22.74 -11.19 -1.55
N ASN A 84 22.21 -11.43 -2.74
CA ASN A 84 20.91 -10.93 -3.19
C ASN A 84 19.80 -11.93 -2.86
N ILE A 85 18.62 -11.42 -2.53
CA ILE A 85 17.45 -12.22 -2.20
C ILE A 85 16.36 -11.96 -3.26
N PHE A 86 15.86 -13.03 -3.86
CA PHE A 86 14.65 -13.02 -4.67
C PHE A 86 13.57 -13.80 -3.92
N ILE A 87 12.38 -13.19 -3.76
CA ILE A 87 11.26 -13.80 -3.05
C ILE A 87 10.10 -13.96 -4.02
N GLU A 88 9.68 -15.19 -4.24
CA GLU A 88 8.54 -15.54 -5.08
C GLU A 88 7.31 -15.79 -4.19
N GLY A 89 6.20 -15.12 -4.49
CA GLY A 89 4.96 -15.27 -3.75
C GLY A 89 4.07 -14.03 -3.81
N ASP A 90 2.97 -14.04 -3.07
CA ASP A 90 2.14 -12.86 -2.88
C ASP A 90 2.92 -11.78 -2.13
N ASN A 91 3.06 -10.60 -2.74
CA ASN A 91 3.89 -9.54 -2.19
C ASN A 91 3.31 -8.91 -0.92
N LEU A 92 1.99 -8.94 -0.70
CA LEU A 92 1.38 -8.45 0.53
C LEU A 92 1.75 -9.35 1.71
N GLU A 93 1.65 -10.68 1.52
CA GLU A 93 2.08 -11.66 2.54
C GLU A 93 3.59 -11.58 2.79
N VAL A 94 4.39 -11.44 1.73
CA VAL A 94 5.84 -11.25 1.84
C VAL A 94 6.17 -9.99 2.65
N LEU A 95 5.52 -8.86 2.37
CA LEU A 95 5.72 -7.62 3.13
C LEU A 95 5.43 -7.78 4.62
N LYS A 96 4.39 -8.56 4.99
CA LYS A 96 4.08 -8.88 6.40
C LYS A 96 5.19 -9.72 7.06
N LEU A 97 5.72 -10.71 6.34
CA LEU A 97 6.82 -11.56 6.84
C LEU A 97 8.11 -10.77 7.03
N LEU A 98 8.41 -9.84 6.13
CA LEU A 98 9.61 -9.01 6.19
C LEU A 98 9.62 -8.02 7.35
N GLN A 99 8.46 -7.69 7.95
CA GLN A 99 8.37 -6.75 9.08
C GLN A 99 9.31 -7.12 10.24
N ASN A 100 9.50 -8.40 10.54
CA ASN A 100 10.36 -8.84 11.62
C ASN A 100 11.85 -8.64 11.34
N SER A 101 12.28 -8.92 10.13
CA SER A 101 13.70 -9.01 9.79
C SER A 101 14.25 -7.74 9.16
N TYR A 102 13.40 -6.97 8.49
CA TYR A 102 13.78 -5.79 7.68
C TYR A 102 13.17 -4.47 8.19
N HIS A 103 12.57 -4.45 9.38
CA HIS A 103 12.08 -3.19 9.97
C HIS A 103 13.18 -2.14 10.03
N LYS A 104 12.95 -0.97 9.40
CA LYS A 104 13.90 0.16 9.30
C LYS A 104 15.30 -0.23 8.76
N LYS A 105 15.36 -1.19 7.82
CA LYS A 105 16.65 -1.64 7.24
C LYS A 105 16.79 -1.34 5.76
N VAL A 106 15.71 -1.07 5.05
CA VAL A 106 15.72 -0.85 3.61
C VAL A 106 16.06 0.60 3.31
N LYS A 107 17.06 0.82 2.48
CA LYS A 107 17.50 2.18 2.09
C LYS A 107 16.70 2.76 0.94
N MET A 108 16.27 1.92 -0.01
CA MET A 108 15.51 2.35 -1.17
C MET A 108 14.47 1.28 -1.54
N ILE A 109 13.27 1.74 -1.87
CA ILE A 109 12.21 0.92 -2.45
C ILE A 109 11.86 1.51 -3.81
N TYR A 110 11.71 0.64 -4.81
CA TYR A 110 11.16 1.01 -6.12
C TYR A 110 9.97 0.11 -6.43
N ILE A 111 8.83 0.72 -6.75
CA ILE A 111 7.59 0.01 -7.09
C ILE A 111 7.12 0.46 -8.47
N ASP A 112 6.81 -0.51 -9.30
CA ASP A 112 6.12 -0.32 -10.58
C ASP A 112 4.79 -1.08 -10.53
N PRO A 113 3.71 -0.46 -10.01
CA PRO A 113 2.42 -1.09 -9.83
C PRO A 113 1.64 -1.12 -11.15
N PRO A 114 0.55 -1.90 -11.24
CA PRO A 114 -0.41 -1.74 -12.33
C PRO A 114 -0.93 -0.30 -12.38
N TYR A 115 -0.98 0.30 -13.59
CA TYR A 115 -1.38 1.71 -13.77
C TYR A 115 -2.90 1.89 -13.82
N ASN A 116 -3.66 0.80 -13.68
CA ASN A 116 -5.12 0.79 -13.70
C ASN A 116 -5.73 1.20 -15.06
N LYS A 117 -5.05 0.90 -16.16
CA LYS A 117 -5.59 1.05 -17.52
C LYS A 117 -6.66 0.00 -17.80
N ASP A 118 -7.55 0.24 -18.76
CA ASP A 118 -8.66 -0.66 -19.12
C ASP A 118 -8.26 -2.12 -19.41
N LYS A 119 -6.97 -2.38 -19.62
CA LYS A 119 -6.38 -3.72 -19.87
C LYS A 119 -5.45 -4.19 -18.77
N ASP A 120 -5.19 -3.36 -17.76
CA ASP A 120 -4.28 -3.74 -16.67
C ASP A 120 -5.02 -4.62 -15.66
N PHE A 121 -4.37 -5.70 -15.29
CA PHE A 121 -4.85 -6.54 -14.21
C PHE A 121 -4.48 -5.91 -12.87
N VAL A 122 -5.47 -5.58 -12.06
CA VAL A 122 -5.28 -5.39 -10.63
C VAL A 122 -5.16 -6.79 -10.03
N TYR A 123 -4.06 -7.08 -9.35
CA TYR A 123 -3.84 -8.42 -8.77
C TYR A 123 -4.87 -8.71 -7.67
N SER A 124 -5.48 -9.89 -7.72
CA SER A 124 -6.28 -10.40 -6.61
C SER A 124 -5.36 -10.88 -5.49
N ASP A 125 -5.66 -10.52 -4.26
CA ASP A 125 -4.86 -10.89 -3.09
C ASP A 125 -5.13 -12.32 -2.59
N THR A 126 -5.89 -13.12 -3.34
CA THR A 126 -6.23 -14.50 -2.99
C THR A 126 -5.54 -15.48 -3.92
N TRP A 127 -4.58 -16.22 -3.38
CA TRP A 127 -3.91 -17.33 -4.06
C TRP A 127 -4.92 -18.44 -4.35
N GLY A 128 -5.07 -18.81 -5.63
CA GLY A 128 -5.89 -19.93 -6.07
C GLY A 128 -7.25 -19.53 -6.63
N ASP A 129 -7.61 -18.27 -6.62
CA ASP A 129 -8.84 -17.84 -7.28
C ASP A 129 -8.68 -17.86 -8.80
N SER A 130 -9.71 -18.41 -9.48
CA SER A 130 -9.78 -18.35 -10.93
C SER A 130 -9.91 -16.88 -11.39
N ILE A 131 -9.51 -16.59 -12.64
CA ILE A 131 -9.75 -15.28 -13.27
C ILE A 131 -11.21 -14.84 -13.10
N GLN A 132 -12.12 -15.78 -13.05
CA GLN A 132 -13.55 -15.54 -12.88
C GLN A 132 -13.88 -15.02 -11.47
N ASN A 133 -13.31 -15.63 -10.42
CA ASN A 133 -13.46 -15.14 -9.05
C ASN A 133 -12.84 -13.75 -8.87
N TYR A 134 -11.69 -13.51 -9.50
CA TYR A 134 -11.07 -12.19 -9.55
C TYR A 134 -12.01 -11.15 -10.18
N LEU A 135 -12.61 -11.45 -11.33
CA LEU A 135 -13.51 -10.54 -12.02
C LEU A 135 -14.81 -10.28 -11.23
N ILE A 136 -15.27 -11.27 -10.44
CA ILE A 136 -16.40 -11.12 -9.51
C ILE A 136 -16.00 -10.21 -8.34
N GLN A 137 -14.86 -10.46 -7.69
CA GLN A 137 -14.38 -9.67 -6.55
C GLN A 137 -14.09 -8.21 -6.91
N THR A 138 -13.68 -7.95 -8.15
CA THR A 138 -13.45 -6.60 -8.65
C THR A 138 -14.71 -5.95 -9.23
N ASP A 139 -15.88 -6.58 -9.06
CA ASP A 139 -17.17 -6.11 -9.62
C ASP A 139 -17.16 -5.92 -11.15
N GLN A 140 -16.29 -6.66 -11.86
CA GLN A 140 -16.24 -6.66 -13.32
C GLN A 140 -17.17 -7.70 -13.94
N LEU A 141 -17.51 -8.76 -13.16
CA LEU A 141 -18.53 -9.75 -13.49
C LEU A 141 -19.53 -9.87 -12.33
N THR A 142 -20.78 -10.15 -12.66
CA THR A 142 -21.75 -10.61 -11.66
C THR A 142 -21.48 -12.08 -11.31
N ASP A 143 -22.00 -12.56 -10.17
CA ASP A 143 -21.95 -14.00 -9.78
C ASP A 143 -22.53 -14.92 -10.86
N GLU A 144 -23.37 -14.38 -11.75
CA GLU A 144 -23.99 -15.06 -12.89
C GLU A 144 -23.15 -15.00 -14.17
N GLY A 145 -21.96 -14.36 -14.15
CA GLY A 145 -21.01 -14.29 -15.27
C GLY A 145 -21.30 -13.23 -16.32
N TYR A 146 -22.16 -12.24 -16.02
CA TYR A 146 -22.43 -11.11 -16.90
C TYR A 146 -21.46 -9.96 -16.65
N THR A 147 -20.92 -9.36 -17.72
CA THR A 147 -20.09 -8.15 -17.61
C THR A 147 -20.92 -6.95 -17.12
N MET A 148 -20.45 -6.29 -16.09
CA MET A 148 -21.09 -5.10 -15.56
C MET A 148 -21.05 -3.95 -16.58
N SER A 149 -22.15 -3.21 -16.72
CA SER A 149 -22.21 -2.11 -17.66
C SER A 149 -21.22 -0.99 -17.28
N LYS A 150 -20.54 -0.42 -18.27
CA LYS A 150 -19.47 0.59 -18.15
C LYS A 150 -19.83 1.84 -17.31
N THR A 151 -21.09 2.11 -17.06
CA THR A 151 -21.55 3.38 -16.45
C THR A 151 -21.27 3.49 -14.94
N ASN A 152 -21.03 2.38 -14.23
CA ASN A 152 -20.72 2.39 -12.79
C ASN A 152 -19.27 2.01 -12.47
N SER A 153 -18.42 1.84 -13.48
CA SER A 153 -17.10 1.23 -13.34
C SER A 153 -15.98 2.19 -12.94
N THR A 154 -16.11 3.49 -13.23
CA THR A 154 -14.97 4.43 -13.08
C THR A 154 -14.59 4.61 -11.61
N GLY A 155 -15.54 4.90 -10.73
CA GLY A 155 -15.25 5.04 -9.30
C GLY A 155 -14.80 3.74 -8.62
N ARG A 156 -15.35 2.60 -9.04
CA ARG A 156 -14.96 1.27 -8.54
C ARG A 156 -13.55 0.91 -8.98
N ARG A 157 -13.16 1.24 -10.21
CA ARG A 157 -11.80 1.01 -10.72
C ARG A 157 -10.75 1.65 -9.83
N HIS A 158 -10.90 2.94 -9.52
CA HIS A 158 -9.99 3.65 -8.60
C HIS A 158 -10.03 3.06 -7.19
N THR A 159 -11.20 2.71 -6.69
CA THR A 159 -11.38 2.06 -5.38
C THR A 159 -10.61 0.75 -5.28
N ASN A 160 -10.75 -0.13 -6.27
CA ASN A 160 -10.06 -1.43 -6.30
C ASN A 160 -8.55 -1.26 -6.36
N TRP A 161 -8.07 -0.32 -7.17
CA TRP A 161 -6.65 0.01 -7.23
C TRP A 161 -6.12 0.54 -5.89
N LEU A 162 -6.85 1.44 -5.26
CA LEU A 162 -6.50 1.98 -3.95
C LEU A 162 -6.47 0.89 -2.87
N ASN A 163 -7.45 -0.02 -2.86
CA ASN A 163 -7.51 -1.13 -1.92
C ASN A 163 -6.33 -2.09 -2.10
N MET A 164 -5.85 -2.29 -3.33
CA MET A 164 -4.68 -3.10 -3.62
C MET A 164 -3.38 -2.42 -3.18
N ILE A 165 -3.17 -1.16 -3.54
CA ILE A 165 -1.86 -0.51 -3.37
C ILE A 165 -1.64 0.03 -1.94
N TYR A 166 -2.69 0.51 -1.27
CA TYR A 166 -2.58 1.17 0.04
C TYR A 166 -1.96 0.29 1.11
N PRO A 167 -2.37 -0.99 1.31
CA PRO A 167 -1.75 -1.87 2.29
C PRO A 167 -0.27 -2.13 2.02
N ARG A 168 0.11 -2.23 0.75
CA ARG A 168 1.49 -2.47 0.31
C ARG A 168 2.39 -1.29 0.59
N LEU A 169 1.95 -0.09 0.28
CA LEU A 169 2.67 1.14 0.61
C LEU A 169 2.80 1.32 2.12
N TRP A 170 1.73 1.06 2.86
CA TRP A 170 1.74 1.20 4.32
C TRP A 170 2.74 0.24 4.98
N LEU A 171 2.78 -1.02 4.56
CA LEU A 171 3.74 -2.01 5.07
C LEU A 171 5.17 -1.70 4.62
N SER A 172 5.36 -1.20 3.41
CA SER A 172 6.68 -0.85 2.88
C SER A 172 7.32 0.32 3.65
N ARG A 173 6.52 1.30 4.13
CA ARG A 173 7.00 2.38 4.98
C ARG A 173 7.77 1.88 6.19
N ASN A 174 7.27 0.84 6.85
CA ASN A 174 7.90 0.30 8.06
C ASN A 174 9.27 -0.35 7.78
N LEU A 175 9.52 -0.75 6.54
CA LEU A 175 10.80 -1.34 6.14
C LEU A 175 11.87 -0.27 5.87
N LEU A 176 11.47 0.94 5.49
CA LEU A 176 12.39 2.02 5.18
C LEU A 176 13.14 2.50 6.42
N LYS A 177 14.43 2.82 6.22
CA LYS A 177 15.23 3.59 7.18
C LYS A 177 14.67 5.00 7.30
N ASP A 178 15.00 5.70 8.39
CA ASP A 178 14.60 7.09 8.60
C ASP A 178 15.17 8.04 7.51
N ASP A 179 16.27 7.66 6.86
CA ASP A 179 16.87 8.33 5.70
C ASP A 179 16.67 7.55 4.39
N GLY A 180 15.67 6.66 4.36
CA GLY A 180 15.33 5.83 3.21
C GLY A 180 14.42 6.56 2.23
N VAL A 181 14.37 6.10 0.98
CA VAL A 181 13.55 6.70 -0.07
C VAL A 181 12.69 5.67 -0.78
N ILE A 182 11.51 6.09 -1.22
CA ILE A 182 10.64 5.29 -2.06
C ILE A 182 10.36 5.99 -3.38
N PHE A 183 10.39 5.22 -4.46
CA PHE A 183 9.99 5.63 -5.80
C PHE A 183 8.83 4.77 -6.27
N VAL A 184 7.80 5.39 -6.83
CA VAL A 184 6.66 4.68 -7.40
C VAL A 184 6.35 5.23 -8.79
N SER A 185 6.44 4.36 -9.80
CA SER A 185 6.03 4.68 -11.17
C SER A 185 4.53 4.66 -11.30
N ILE A 186 3.96 5.55 -12.10
CA ILE A 186 2.53 5.64 -12.37
C ILE A 186 2.27 6.50 -13.60
N ASP A 187 1.08 6.42 -14.16
CA ASP A 187 0.64 7.32 -15.23
C ASP A 187 -0.44 8.32 -14.79
N ASP A 188 -1.04 9.01 -15.77
CA ASP A 188 -2.08 10.02 -15.52
C ASP A 188 -3.35 9.46 -14.87
N ASP A 189 -3.65 8.16 -15.04
CA ASP A 189 -4.89 7.58 -14.52
C ASP A 189 -4.93 7.57 -12.98
N GLU A 190 -3.81 7.28 -12.32
CA GLU A 190 -3.77 7.14 -10.85
C GLU A 190 -2.76 8.05 -10.15
N VAL A 191 -1.99 8.89 -10.84
CA VAL A 191 -0.99 9.76 -10.21
C VAL A 191 -1.58 10.65 -9.11
N HIS A 192 -2.78 11.15 -9.30
CA HIS A 192 -3.47 12.02 -8.35
C HIS A 192 -3.91 11.27 -7.08
N ASN A 193 -4.35 10.03 -7.21
CA ASN A 193 -4.69 9.15 -6.09
C ASN A 193 -3.44 8.68 -5.37
N LEU A 194 -2.42 8.24 -6.11
CA LEU A 194 -1.13 7.84 -5.56
C LEU A 194 -0.52 8.96 -4.72
N ARG A 195 -0.52 10.19 -5.22
CA ARG A 195 0.01 11.34 -4.50
C ARG A 195 -0.66 11.49 -3.13
N LYS A 196 -1.99 11.44 -3.06
CA LYS A 196 -2.76 11.60 -1.81
C LYS A 196 -2.50 10.50 -0.80
N ILE A 197 -2.47 9.23 -1.23
CA ILE A 197 -2.19 8.13 -0.31
C ILE A 197 -0.73 8.12 0.15
N MET A 198 0.21 8.56 -0.69
CA MET A 198 1.61 8.71 -0.28
C MET A 198 1.79 9.88 0.70
N ASP A 199 1.05 10.99 0.55
CA ASP A 199 1.04 12.09 1.53
C ASP A 199 0.54 11.57 2.89
N GLU A 200 -0.53 10.79 2.91
CA GLU A 200 -1.10 10.22 4.14
C GLU A 200 -0.16 9.20 4.81
N ILE A 201 0.47 8.32 4.02
CA ILE A 201 1.28 7.22 4.55
C ILE A 201 2.66 7.70 4.99
N TYR A 202 3.34 8.50 4.18
CA TYR A 202 4.73 8.88 4.39
C TYR A 202 4.88 10.28 5.01
N GLY A 203 3.82 11.09 5.02
CA GLY A 203 3.83 12.49 5.39
C GLY A 203 3.97 13.42 4.19
N GLU A 204 3.19 14.49 4.16
CA GLU A 204 3.23 15.49 3.08
C GLU A 204 4.59 16.20 3.04
N GLU A 205 5.17 16.46 4.21
CA GLU A 205 6.48 17.09 4.40
C GLU A 205 7.64 16.28 3.80
N ASN A 206 7.47 14.96 3.65
CA ASN A 206 8.49 14.07 3.10
C ASN A 206 8.41 13.92 1.57
N PHE A 207 7.61 14.75 0.92
CA PHE A 207 7.59 14.81 -0.54
C PHE A 207 8.89 15.40 -1.07
N VAL A 208 9.56 14.65 -1.97
CA VAL A 208 10.82 15.10 -2.58
C VAL A 208 10.57 15.62 -3.99
N ALA A 209 10.01 14.78 -4.87
CA ALA A 209 9.82 15.13 -6.27
C ALA A 209 8.76 14.27 -6.97
N GLN A 210 8.22 14.80 -8.04
CA GLN A 210 7.49 14.07 -9.06
C GLN A 210 8.21 14.27 -10.40
N PHE A 211 8.87 13.22 -10.86
CA PHE A 211 9.54 13.23 -12.16
C PHE A 211 8.51 12.93 -13.25
N VAL A 212 8.71 13.54 -14.40
CA VAL A 212 7.93 13.25 -15.61
C VAL A 212 8.84 12.52 -16.58
N TRP A 213 8.48 11.28 -16.89
CA TRP A 213 9.16 10.49 -17.92
C TRP A 213 8.39 10.64 -19.23
N THR A 214 9.06 11.14 -20.27
CA THR A 214 8.48 11.29 -21.61
C THR A 214 9.10 10.26 -22.56
N GLY A 215 8.27 9.33 -23.05
CA GLY A 215 8.67 8.39 -24.09
C GLY A 215 8.86 9.09 -25.45
N LYS A 216 9.72 8.56 -26.30
CA LYS A 216 9.79 8.99 -27.70
C LYS A 216 8.50 8.60 -28.42
N SER A 217 7.70 9.58 -28.82
CA SER A 217 6.54 9.38 -29.68
C SER A 217 7.00 9.04 -31.10
N GLY A 218 6.65 7.88 -31.59
CA GLY A 218 6.78 7.53 -32.99
C GLY A 218 5.50 7.86 -33.75
N SER A 219 5.62 8.51 -34.90
CA SER A 219 4.69 8.85 -35.97
C SER A 219 4.04 10.24 -35.94
N GLU A 220 4.28 10.96 -37.03
CA GLU A 220 3.80 12.33 -37.30
C GLU A 220 2.32 12.43 -37.72
N ASP A 221 1.54 11.33 -37.69
CA ASP A 221 0.23 11.24 -38.35
C ASP A 221 -0.99 11.26 -37.41
N ASP A 222 -0.85 11.71 -36.17
CA ASP A 222 -1.98 11.72 -35.23
C ASP A 222 -2.55 13.11 -34.98
N SER A 223 -3.80 13.31 -35.38
CA SER A 223 -4.62 14.50 -35.09
C SER A 223 -5.03 14.63 -33.62
N HIS A 224 -4.58 13.75 -32.73
CA HIS A 224 -4.94 13.74 -31.31
C HIS A 224 -3.72 14.03 -30.43
N ILE A 225 -3.94 14.78 -29.34
CA ILE A 225 -2.93 14.99 -28.30
C ILE A 225 -2.64 13.63 -27.65
N ARG A 226 -1.46 13.07 -27.90
CA ARG A 226 -1.01 11.84 -27.25
C ARG A 226 -0.47 12.14 -25.87
N ASN A 227 -0.93 11.37 -24.91
CA ASN A 227 -0.41 11.39 -23.55
C ASN A 227 0.67 10.30 -23.42
N ASN A 228 1.94 10.65 -23.74
CA ASN A 228 3.09 9.75 -23.71
C ASN A 228 4.00 10.03 -22.51
N LYS A 229 3.42 10.31 -21.36
CA LYS A 229 4.17 10.60 -20.15
C LYS A 229 3.78 9.64 -19.04
N GLU A 230 4.75 9.31 -18.24
CA GLU A 230 4.62 8.59 -16.99
C GLU A 230 5.24 9.44 -15.88
N TYR A 231 4.93 9.11 -14.65
CA TYR A 231 5.43 9.82 -13.49
C TYR A 231 6.19 8.86 -12.58
N ILE A 232 7.17 9.39 -11.88
CA ILE A 232 7.80 8.69 -10.77
C ILE A 232 7.70 9.61 -9.56
N LEU A 233 6.92 9.19 -8.56
CA LEU A 233 6.79 9.91 -7.30
C LEU A 233 7.87 9.46 -6.34
N MET A 234 8.54 10.43 -5.69
CA MET A 234 9.61 10.18 -4.73
C MET A 234 9.24 10.74 -3.35
N ARG A 235 9.44 9.94 -2.32
CA ARG A 235 9.31 10.29 -0.90
C ARG A 235 10.56 9.86 -0.13
N ASN A 236 10.85 10.65 0.91
CA ASN A 236 11.83 10.27 1.94
C ASN A 236 11.14 9.57 3.11
#